data_d88b077cdffef8616d5b10d06cf836b0
#
_entry.id   d88b077cdffef8616d5b10d06cf836b0
#
_cell.length_a   1.000
_cell.length_b   1.000
_cell.length_c   1.000
_cell.angle_alpha   90.00
_cell.angle_beta   90.00
_cell.angle_gamma   90.00
#
_symmetry.space_group_name_H-M   'P 1'
#
loop_
_entity.id
_entity.type
_entity.pdbx_description
1 polymer ?
#
loop_
_entity_poly.entity_id
_entity_poly.type
_entity_poly.pdbx_seq_one_letter_code
_entity_poly.pdbx_strand_id
1 'polypeptide(L)'
;MAQLVRRNQALLDEAQKRAFVKAVWSVNSRGDYTEFTKMHALGASFYHYVPSFLPWHREFVRLFEAALPTLPSGQAVTVPYWDWVGTDANSSIWADSFMGGNGRSGDHQVMTGPFAVSGGWFCVDPTHPIASYLRRDFGTGHLPTADEVSRCLAMTPYDGVPWDGVSDCFRKALEGAIPPGIHNLVHTWVGGNMELTSSPNDPLFWLHHCNVDRLWVRWQQLHPDQPYLPQSGGPPGQNVDDLMPPWSSVRVSAVLDHRQLGYIYDTENPTAQGDHMYPGDTLRSGDSISSGDGRYRLAYESDGNLALYQDGERTPRWSSRTQGRPPGMCVMQMDGDLTIDDADGQRVWSLGVDGRGNRLRLTGDGALEVTGLSGAIAWQSTRHAMA
;
A
#
# COMPACT_ATOMS: atom_id res chain seq x y z
N MET A 1 -17.63 -9.18 -0.19
CA MET A 1 -16.90 -8.44 -1.26
C MET A 1 -15.47 -8.92 -1.22
N ALA A 2 -14.79 -9.01 -2.36
CA ALA A 2 -13.36 -9.32 -2.36
C ALA A 2 -12.60 -8.23 -1.59
N GLN A 3 -11.63 -8.64 -0.78
CA GLN A 3 -10.81 -7.74 0.02
C GLN A 3 -9.82 -7.00 -0.90
N LEU A 4 -9.73 -5.68 -0.77
CA LEU A 4 -8.77 -4.88 -1.54
C LEU A 4 -7.35 -5.11 -1.02
N VAL A 5 -6.36 -5.15 -1.91
CA VAL A 5 -4.96 -5.32 -1.53
C VAL A 5 -4.18 -4.06 -1.90
N ARG A 6 -3.69 -3.34 -0.89
CA ARG A 6 -2.79 -2.19 -1.05
C ARG A 6 -1.36 -2.69 -1.20
N ARG A 7 -0.71 -2.35 -2.30
CA ARG A 7 0.61 -2.87 -2.69
C ARG A 7 1.69 -1.81 -2.62
N ASN A 8 2.93 -2.26 -2.42
CA ASN A 8 4.08 -1.37 -2.56
C ASN A 8 4.13 -0.81 -3.99
N GLN A 9 4.24 0.51 -4.12
CA GLN A 9 4.34 1.17 -5.43
C GLN A 9 5.55 0.66 -6.26
N ALA A 10 6.63 0.23 -5.60
CA ALA A 10 7.80 -0.32 -6.27
C ALA A 10 7.55 -1.67 -6.94
N LEU A 11 6.47 -2.37 -6.56
CA LEU A 11 6.06 -3.67 -7.11
C LEU A 11 4.98 -3.55 -8.19
N LEU A 12 4.49 -2.33 -8.45
CA LEU A 12 3.53 -2.08 -9.51
C LEU A 12 4.23 -2.06 -10.88
N ASP A 13 3.62 -2.73 -11.85
CA ASP A 13 4.02 -2.57 -13.23
C ASP A 13 3.55 -1.22 -13.83
N GLU A 14 4.04 -0.88 -15.01
CA GLU A 14 3.72 0.37 -15.69
C GLU A 14 2.21 0.50 -16.03
N ALA A 15 1.50 -0.60 -16.25
CA ALA A 15 0.06 -0.55 -16.51
C ALA A 15 -0.72 -0.21 -15.23
N GLN A 16 -0.33 -0.79 -14.10
CA GLN A 16 -0.91 -0.51 -12.79
C GLN A 16 -0.63 0.93 -12.34
N LYS A 17 0.61 1.42 -12.52
CA LYS A 17 0.97 2.83 -12.26
C LYS A 17 0.12 3.78 -13.09
N ARG A 18 0.01 3.53 -14.41
CA ARG A 18 -0.86 4.34 -15.29
C ARG A 18 -2.32 4.26 -14.90
N ALA A 19 -2.81 3.10 -14.45
CA ALA A 19 -4.19 2.95 -13.99
C ALA A 19 -4.44 3.82 -12.75
N PHE A 20 -3.53 3.82 -11.78
CA PHE A 20 -3.62 4.67 -10.59
C PHE A 20 -3.60 6.16 -10.97
N VAL A 21 -2.66 6.60 -11.80
CA VAL A 21 -2.59 8.00 -12.28
C VAL A 21 -3.90 8.42 -12.95
N LYS A 22 -4.44 7.61 -13.85
CA LYS A 22 -5.73 7.88 -14.50
C LYS A 22 -6.89 7.95 -13.52
N ALA A 23 -6.88 7.09 -12.48
CA ALA A 23 -7.89 7.09 -11.45
C ALA A 23 -7.84 8.38 -10.61
N VAL A 24 -6.66 8.85 -10.23
CA VAL A 24 -6.44 10.14 -9.55
C VAL A 24 -6.97 11.30 -10.41
N TRP A 25 -6.65 11.31 -11.70
CA TRP A 25 -7.17 12.31 -12.65
C TRP A 25 -8.69 12.28 -12.79
N SER A 26 -9.30 11.09 -12.72
CA SER A 26 -10.77 10.97 -12.72
C SER A 26 -11.40 11.61 -11.49
N VAL A 27 -10.80 11.46 -10.31
CA VAL A 27 -11.25 12.14 -9.08
C VAL A 27 -11.08 13.64 -9.22
N ASN A 28 -9.95 14.11 -9.78
CA ASN A 28 -9.68 15.53 -9.99
C ASN A 28 -10.67 16.16 -10.99
N SER A 29 -10.97 15.49 -12.09
CA SER A 29 -11.88 16.03 -13.13
C SER A 29 -13.33 16.20 -12.68
N ARG A 30 -13.75 15.49 -11.62
CA ARG A 30 -15.06 15.66 -10.98
C ARG A 30 -15.09 16.75 -9.92
N GLY A 31 -13.93 17.34 -9.58
CA GLY A 31 -13.79 18.32 -8.50
C GLY A 31 -13.62 17.70 -7.10
N ASP A 32 -13.80 16.38 -6.96
CA ASP A 32 -13.72 15.69 -5.67
C ASP A 32 -12.33 15.83 -5.04
N TYR A 33 -11.28 15.85 -5.86
CA TYR A 33 -9.90 15.97 -5.38
C TYR A 33 -9.67 17.27 -4.60
N THR A 34 -10.22 18.37 -5.09
CA THR A 34 -10.16 19.68 -4.41
C THR A 34 -10.86 19.62 -3.05
N GLU A 35 -11.98 18.91 -2.94
CA GLU A 35 -12.69 18.78 -1.66
C GLU A 35 -11.89 17.96 -0.64
N PHE A 36 -11.18 16.89 -1.06
CA PHE A 36 -10.22 16.20 -0.20
C PHE A 36 -9.12 17.15 0.29
N THR A 37 -8.52 17.93 -0.61
CA THR A 37 -7.48 18.90 -0.21
C THR A 37 -8.00 19.92 0.79
N LYS A 38 -9.19 20.46 0.57
CA LYS A 38 -9.84 21.41 1.51
C LYS A 38 -10.15 20.76 2.85
N MET A 39 -10.67 19.53 2.85
CA MET A 39 -10.97 18.78 4.08
C MET A 39 -9.72 18.66 4.96
N HIS A 40 -8.59 18.30 4.37
CA HIS A 40 -7.33 18.19 5.09
C HIS A 40 -6.84 19.57 5.57
N ALA A 41 -6.80 20.57 4.71
CA ALA A 41 -6.28 21.90 5.07
C ALA A 41 -7.08 22.58 6.17
N LEU A 42 -8.41 22.53 6.10
CA LEU A 42 -9.29 23.19 7.06
C LEU A 42 -9.40 22.45 8.41
N GLY A 43 -9.19 21.14 8.40
CA GLY A 43 -9.32 20.30 9.57
C GLY A 43 -8.01 20.01 10.31
N ALA A 44 -6.87 20.49 9.79
CA ALA A 44 -5.53 20.05 10.25
C ALA A 44 -5.31 20.11 11.77
N SER A 45 -5.86 21.12 12.45
CA SER A 45 -5.75 21.28 13.92
C SER A 45 -6.54 20.23 14.72
N PHE A 46 -7.47 19.50 14.10
CA PHE A 46 -8.31 18.52 14.81
C PHE A 46 -7.73 17.10 14.80
N TYR A 47 -6.77 16.81 13.90
CA TYR A 47 -6.25 15.46 13.71
C TYR A 47 -4.72 15.38 13.54
N HIS A 48 -3.97 16.48 13.65
CA HIS A 48 -2.51 16.46 13.81
C HIS A 48 -2.11 16.71 15.25
N TYR A 49 -1.05 16.02 15.68
CA TYR A 49 -0.48 16.04 17.02
C TYR A 49 -1.44 15.61 18.13
N VAL A 50 -2.45 14.86 17.77
CA VAL A 50 -3.52 14.35 18.66
C VAL A 50 -3.73 12.84 18.46
N PRO A 51 -4.35 12.14 19.42
CA PRO A 51 -4.53 10.69 19.35
C PRO A 51 -5.23 10.17 18.09
N SER A 52 -6.20 10.90 17.54
CA SER A 52 -6.94 10.49 16.33
C SER A 52 -6.15 10.65 15.01
N PHE A 53 -4.89 11.06 15.06
CA PHE A 53 -4.07 11.20 13.84
C PHE A 53 -4.15 9.97 12.93
N LEU A 54 -3.86 8.78 13.46
CA LEU A 54 -3.87 7.55 12.66
C LEU A 54 -5.28 7.11 12.25
N PRO A 55 -6.28 7.04 13.15
CA PRO A 55 -7.66 6.73 12.75
C PRO A 55 -8.22 7.67 11.69
N TRP A 56 -7.97 8.98 11.84
CA TRP A 56 -8.47 9.97 10.89
C TRP A 56 -7.86 9.79 9.49
N HIS A 57 -6.53 9.64 9.40
CA HIS A 57 -5.86 9.45 8.13
C HIS A 57 -6.18 8.11 7.47
N ARG A 58 -6.41 7.05 8.26
CA ARG A 58 -6.92 5.75 7.76
C ARG A 58 -8.25 5.93 7.04
N GLU A 59 -9.21 6.60 7.67
CA GLU A 59 -10.51 6.88 7.06
C GLU A 59 -10.37 7.80 5.84
N PHE A 60 -9.53 8.80 5.92
CA PHE A 60 -9.30 9.75 4.84
C PHE A 60 -8.74 9.06 3.58
N VAL A 61 -7.72 8.20 3.73
CA VAL A 61 -7.18 7.38 2.63
C VAL A 61 -8.24 6.41 2.10
N ARG A 62 -9.02 5.77 2.98
CA ARG A 62 -10.11 4.87 2.57
C ARG A 62 -11.19 5.58 1.74
N LEU A 63 -11.58 6.79 2.12
CA LEU A 63 -12.55 7.58 1.38
C LEU A 63 -12.01 8.02 0.01
N PHE A 64 -10.76 8.42 -0.05
CA PHE A 64 -10.11 8.71 -1.33
C PHE A 64 -10.05 7.47 -2.22
N GLU A 65 -9.65 6.32 -1.68
CA GLU A 65 -9.62 5.04 -2.40
C GLU A 65 -11.00 4.65 -2.93
N ALA A 66 -12.06 4.83 -2.13
CA ALA A 66 -13.44 4.59 -2.55
C ALA A 66 -13.92 5.54 -3.66
N ALA A 67 -13.32 6.73 -3.79
CA ALA A 67 -13.60 7.67 -4.87
C ALA A 67 -12.87 7.34 -6.18
N LEU A 68 -11.88 6.43 -6.15
CA LEU A 68 -11.18 5.99 -7.35
C LEU A 68 -12.14 5.13 -8.22
N PRO A 69 -12.15 5.31 -9.53
CA PRO A 69 -13.02 4.51 -10.41
C PRO A 69 -12.54 3.05 -10.48
N THR A 70 -13.48 2.15 -10.69
CA THR A 70 -13.20 0.77 -11.07
C THR A 70 -12.69 0.71 -12.50
N LEU A 71 -11.72 -0.16 -12.78
CA LEU A 71 -11.24 -0.40 -14.14
C LEU A 71 -12.31 -1.05 -15.02
N PRO A 72 -12.21 -0.95 -16.35
CA PRO A 72 -13.13 -1.65 -17.27
C PRO A 72 -13.20 -3.17 -17.06
N SER A 73 -12.14 -3.76 -16.51
CA SER A 73 -12.10 -5.18 -16.11
C SER A 73 -12.97 -5.52 -14.89
N GLY A 74 -13.56 -4.52 -14.22
CA GLY A 74 -14.24 -4.70 -12.94
C GLY A 74 -13.30 -4.68 -11.72
N GLN A 75 -12.00 -4.58 -11.92
CA GLN A 75 -11.02 -4.53 -10.84
C GLN A 75 -10.99 -3.12 -10.20
N ALA A 76 -11.01 -3.06 -8.86
CA ALA A 76 -10.82 -1.82 -8.13
C ALA A 76 -9.37 -1.32 -8.23
N VAL A 77 -9.21 -0.01 -8.33
CA VAL A 77 -7.90 0.64 -8.19
C VAL A 77 -7.69 0.92 -6.70
N THR A 78 -6.60 0.42 -6.14
CA THR A 78 -6.22 0.69 -4.75
C THR A 78 -5.16 1.77 -4.66
N VAL A 79 -5.09 2.46 -3.53
CA VAL A 79 -3.99 3.38 -3.24
C VAL A 79 -2.73 2.56 -2.93
N PRO A 80 -1.67 2.64 -3.73
CA PRO A 80 -0.43 1.97 -3.40
C PRO A 80 0.28 2.69 -2.26
N TYR A 81 1.07 1.99 -1.46
CA TYR A 81 1.90 2.64 -0.46
C TYR A 81 3.32 2.88 -0.98
N TRP A 82 3.95 3.94 -0.49
CA TRP A 82 5.36 4.23 -0.70
C TRP A 82 6.16 3.81 0.52
N ASP A 83 6.86 2.67 0.44
CA ASP A 83 7.84 2.31 1.45
C ASP A 83 9.07 3.20 1.29
N TRP A 84 9.30 4.05 2.25
CA TRP A 84 10.37 5.05 2.21
C TRP A 84 11.77 4.46 2.36
N VAL A 85 11.86 3.28 3.02
CA VAL A 85 13.14 2.65 3.34
C VAL A 85 13.88 2.25 2.07
N GLY A 86 15.13 2.74 1.96
CA GLY A 86 15.97 2.45 0.79
C GLY A 86 15.58 3.21 -0.48
N THR A 87 14.71 4.23 -0.37
CA THR A 87 14.40 5.12 -1.50
C THR A 87 15.15 6.44 -1.40
N ASP A 88 15.33 7.10 -2.53
CA ASP A 88 16.01 8.38 -2.70
C ASP A 88 15.42 9.19 -3.86
N ALA A 89 16.05 10.30 -4.23
CA ALA A 89 15.63 11.16 -5.33
C ALA A 89 15.71 10.50 -6.73
N ASN A 90 16.35 9.34 -6.87
CA ASN A 90 16.48 8.60 -8.13
C ASN A 90 15.54 7.38 -8.20
N SER A 91 14.75 7.16 -7.17
CA SER A 91 13.86 5.99 -7.08
C SER A 91 12.74 6.03 -8.10
N SER A 92 12.25 4.87 -8.52
CA SER A 92 11.26 4.70 -9.59
C SER A 92 9.90 5.38 -9.32
N ILE A 93 9.61 5.76 -8.08
CA ILE A 93 8.40 6.52 -7.75
C ILE A 93 8.38 7.88 -8.46
N TRP A 94 9.53 8.47 -8.73
CA TRP A 94 9.70 9.77 -9.36
C TRP A 94 9.68 9.74 -10.90
N ALA A 95 9.43 8.57 -11.48
CA ALA A 95 9.34 8.47 -12.94
C ALA A 95 8.28 9.41 -13.51
N ASP A 96 8.55 9.99 -14.69
CA ASP A 96 7.62 10.86 -15.42
C ASP A 96 6.31 10.14 -15.82
N SER A 97 6.31 8.81 -15.81
CA SER A 97 5.09 8.02 -16.04
C SER A 97 4.25 7.83 -14.77
N PHE A 98 4.75 8.23 -13.59
CA PHE A 98 4.08 7.98 -12.31
C PHE A 98 3.91 9.26 -11.47
N MET A 99 4.81 9.59 -10.52
CA MET A 99 4.64 10.77 -9.67
C MET A 99 5.34 12.02 -10.20
N GLY A 100 6.26 11.89 -11.16
CA GLY A 100 7.13 12.99 -11.60
C GLY A 100 8.22 13.29 -10.57
N GLY A 101 9.24 14.02 -11.00
CA GLY A 101 10.45 14.29 -10.23
C GLY A 101 10.36 15.48 -9.29
N ASN A 102 11.54 15.98 -8.91
CA ASN A 102 11.70 17.17 -8.08
C ASN A 102 11.26 18.44 -8.82
N GLY A 103 11.04 19.51 -8.07
CA GLY A 103 10.84 20.85 -8.62
C GLY A 103 12.14 21.44 -9.22
N ARG A 104 12.00 22.33 -10.19
CA ARG A 104 13.15 23.06 -10.75
C ARG A 104 13.70 24.07 -9.75
N SER A 105 14.96 24.44 -9.93
CA SER A 105 15.59 25.49 -9.14
C SER A 105 14.85 26.82 -9.26
N GLY A 106 14.71 27.54 -8.16
CA GLY A 106 14.16 28.87 -8.04
C GLY A 106 12.72 28.91 -7.56
N ASP A 107 11.77 28.30 -8.24
CA ASP A 107 10.36 28.30 -7.84
C ASP A 107 9.83 26.93 -7.39
N HIS A 108 10.67 25.90 -7.46
CA HIS A 108 10.38 24.51 -7.05
C HIS A 108 9.21 23.87 -7.83
N GLN A 109 8.85 24.42 -9.02
CA GLN A 109 7.79 23.87 -9.84
C GLN A 109 8.17 22.49 -10.39
N VAL A 110 7.28 21.52 -10.23
CA VAL A 110 7.38 20.20 -10.89
C VAL A 110 7.07 20.38 -12.37
N MET A 111 8.04 20.09 -13.23
CA MET A 111 8.00 20.37 -14.67
C MET A 111 7.57 19.17 -15.50
N THR A 112 7.74 17.95 -15.00
CA THR A 112 7.50 16.72 -15.72
C THR A 112 6.56 15.79 -14.95
N GLY A 113 6.03 14.80 -15.65
CA GLY A 113 5.11 13.84 -15.07
C GLY A 113 3.64 14.26 -15.14
N PRO A 114 2.75 13.35 -14.74
CA PRO A 114 1.31 13.53 -14.93
C PRO A 114 0.71 14.66 -14.09
N PHE A 115 1.39 15.11 -13.05
CA PHE A 115 0.92 16.13 -12.12
C PHE A 115 1.63 17.49 -12.30
N ALA A 116 2.34 17.66 -13.41
CA ALA A 116 2.84 18.96 -13.81
C ALA A 116 1.70 19.86 -14.32
N VAL A 117 1.87 21.18 -14.18
CA VAL A 117 0.87 22.15 -14.66
C VAL A 117 0.64 22.05 -16.18
N SER A 118 1.66 21.63 -16.93
CA SER A 118 1.54 21.38 -18.38
C SER A 118 0.54 20.26 -18.71
N GLY A 119 0.27 19.36 -17.77
CA GLY A 119 -0.77 18.33 -17.85
C GLY A 119 -2.14 18.80 -17.37
N GLY A 120 -2.25 20.04 -16.82
CA GLY A 120 -3.49 20.58 -16.28
C GLY A 120 -3.69 20.36 -14.78
N TRP A 121 -2.65 19.92 -14.05
CA TRP A 121 -2.74 19.78 -12.59
C TRP A 121 -2.61 21.14 -11.92
N PHE A 122 -3.58 21.47 -11.04
CA PHE A 122 -3.61 22.73 -10.31
C PHE A 122 -3.76 22.51 -8.81
N CYS A 123 -2.97 23.26 -8.04
CA CYS A 123 -2.98 23.25 -6.59
C CYS A 123 -3.88 24.34 -6.04
N VAL A 124 -4.54 24.06 -4.92
CA VAL A 124 -5.40 24.99 -4.21
C VAL A 124 -5.12 24.94 -2.72
N ASP A 125 -5.24 26.08 -2.04
CA ASP A 125 -5.22 26.12 -0.57
C ASP A 125 -6.32 27.07 -0.10
N PRO A 126 -7.28 26.59 0.71
CA PRO A 126 -8.37 27.42 1.22
C PRO A 126 -7.93 28.34 2.37
N THR A 127 -6.74 28.15 2.92
CA THR A 127 -6.23 28.81 4.11
C THR A 127 -5.15 29.85 3.81
N HIS A 128 -4.38 29.66 2.73
CA HIS A 128 -3.25 30.50 2.36
C HIS A 128 -3.10 30.63 0.84
N PRO A 129 -2.63 31.79 0.34
CA PRO A 129 -2.22 31.91 -1.05
C PRO A 129 -1.03 31.01 -1.35
N ILE A 130 -1.17 30.12 -2.34
CA ILE A 130 -0.10 29.26 -2.85
C ILE A 130 0.06 29.40 -4.36
N ALA A 131 1.18 28.91 -4.89
CA ALA A 131 1.33 28.77 -6.34
C ALA A 131 0.31 27.73 -6.83
N SER A 132 -0.28 27.98 -8.01
CA SER A 132 -1.28 27.10 -8.61
C SER A 132 -0.68 25.80 -9.21
N TYR A 133 0.63 25.63 -9.17
CA TYR A 133 1.36 24.46 -9.66
C TYR A 133 1.98 23.66 -8.52
N LEU A 134 2.15 22.38 -8.76
CA LEU A 134 2.80 21.46 -7.81
C LEU A 134 4.25 21.87 -7.59
N ARG A 135 4.65 21.91 -6.33
CA ARG A 135 6.02 22.24 -5.89
C ARG A 135 6.60 21.11 -5.05
N ARG A 136 7.87 20.79 -5.31
CA ARG A 136 8.68 19.88 -4.50
C ARG A 136 10.11 20.43 -4.39
N ASP A 137 10.75 20.14 -3.25
CA ASP A 137 12.12 20.57 -2.95
C ASP A 137 12.84 19.46 -2.17
N PHE A 138 13.28 18.42 -2.90
CA PHE A 138 13.83 17.21 -2.30
C PHE A 138 15.10 17.45 -1.53
N GLY A 139 15.25 16.80 -0.38
CA GLY A 139 16.53 16.62 0.30
C GLY A 139 16.70 17.40 1.59
N THR A 140 15.67 18.11 2.08
CA THR A 140 15.74 18.68 3.43
C THR A 140 15.61 17.53 4.44
N GLY A 141 16.68 17.31 5.23
CA GLY A 141 16.76 16.16 6.12
C GLY A 141 17.06 14.85 5.39
N HIS A 142 16.38 13.77 5.76
CA HIS A 142 16.53 12.44 5.16
C HIS A 142 15.20 11.70 5.16
N LEU A 143 15.09 10.70 4.30
CA LEU A 143 13.99 9.73 4.36
C LEU A 143 14.22 8.74 5.49
N PRO A 144 13.14 8.24 6.13
CA PRO A 144 13.26 7.31 7.26
C PRO A 144 14.10 6.08 6.92
N THR A 145 15.02 5.75 7.80
CA THR A 145 15.85 4.55 7.72
C THR A 145 15.10 3.33 8.30
N ALA A 146 15.56 2.12 7.95
CA ALA A 146 15.02 0.88 8.54
C ALA A 146 15.12 0.86 10.07
N ASP A 147 16.19 1.45 10.61
CA ASP A 147 16.45 1.53 12.04
C ASP A 147 15.44 2.47 12.74
N GLU A 148 15.15 3.61 12.14
CA GLU A 148 14.15 4.56 12.65
C GLU A 148 12.74 3.98 12.62
N VAL A 149 12.39 3.30 11.53
CA VAL A 149 11.11 2.58 11.42
C VAL A 149 11.02 1.49 12.49
N SER A 150 12.08 0.69 12.67
CA SER A 150 12.11 -0.37 13.68
C SER A 150 11.98 0.18 15.11
N ARG A 151 12.69 1.27 15.41
CA ARG A 151 12.57 1.94 16.72
C ARG A 151 11.17 2.49 16.95
N CYS A 152 10.56 3.12 15.95
CA CYS A 152 9.19 3.60 16.03
C CYS A 152 8.20 2.46 16.30
N LEU A 153 8.31 1.36 15.55
CA LEU A 153 7.44 0.19 15.70
C LEU A 153 7.60 -0.54 17.04
N ALA A 154 8.75 -0.41 17.71
CA ALA A 154 8.97 -0.99 19.03
C ALA A 154 8.36 -0.19 20.17
N MET A 155 7.93 1.06 19.92
CA MET A 155 7.41 1.94 20.99
C MET A 155 6.00 1.57 21.40
N THR A 156 5.75 1.61 22.69
CA THR A 156 4.43 1.44 23.33
C THR A 156 4.30 2.45 24.48
N PRO A 157 3.08 2.82 24.89
CA PRO A 157 1.78 2.45 24.34
C PRO A 157 1.47 3.14 23.01
N TYR A 158 0.23 2.99 22.49
CA TYR A 158 -0.24 3.68 21.29
C TYR A 158 -0.07 5.20 21.41
N ASP A 159 -0.56 5.77 22.48
CA ASP A 159 -0.44 7.19 22.84
C ASP A 159 -0.43 7.35 24.38
N GLY A 160 -0.13 8.55 24.88
CA GLY A 160 -0.04 8.82 26.31
C GLY A 160 -0.14 10.31 26.66
N VAL A 161 -0.49 10.56 27.92
CA VAL A 161 -0.59 11.91 28.50
C VAL A 161 0.80 12.60 28.52
N PRO A 162 0.89 13.90 28.22
CA PRO A 162 -0.17 14.76 27.68
C PRO A 162 -0.46 14.41 26.21
N TRP A 163 -1.73 14.36 25.84
CA TRP A 163 -2.18 13.86 24.53
C TRP A 163 -1.66 14.68 23.33
N ASP A 164 -1.46 15.98 23.55
CA ASP A 164 -0.94 16.97 22.60
C ASP A 164 0.54 17.33 22.84
N GLY A 165 1.18 16.70 23.82
CA GLY A 165 2.56 16.99 24.22
C GLY A 165 3.55 15.92 23.80
N VAL A 166 4.74 16.00 24.42
CA VAL A 166 5.85 15.06 24.22
C VAL A 166 5.85 14.01 25.32
N SER A 167 5.59 12.76 24.95
CA SER A 167 5.76 11.57 25.79
C SER A 167 6.12 10.42 24.88
N ASP A 168 6.93 9.50 25.34
CA ASP A 168 7.37 8.35 24.56
C ASP A 168 6.19 7.42 24.29
N CYS A 169 5.76 7.38 23.02
CA CYS A 169 4.69 6.51 22.55
C CYS A 169 4.74 6.37 21.02
N PHE A 170 4.08 5.34 20.51
CA PHE A 170 4.11 5.00 19.09
C PHE A 170 3.57 6.12 18.18
N ARG A 171 2.35 6.62 18.43
CA ARG A 171 1.71 7.63 17.58
C ARG A 171 2.57 8.87 17.43
N LYS A 172 3.13 9.39 18.54
CA LYS A 172 3.94 10.62 18.53
C LYS A 172 5.27 10.45 17.82
N ALA A 173 5.89 9.26 17.95
CA ALA A 173 7.10 8.91 17.21
C ALA A 173 6.84 8.67 15.72
N LEU A 174 5.70 8.11 15.37
CA LEU A 174 5.32 7.95 13.97
C LEU A 174 5.00 9.29 13.33
N GLU A 175 4.14 10.10 13.96
CA GLU A 175 3.68 11.37 13.41
C GLU A 175 4.80 12.41 13.33
N GLY A 176 5.56 12.64 14.39
CA GLY A 176 6.64 13.61 14.40
C GLY A 176 6.65 14.56 15.60
N ALA A 177 5.87 14.28 16.64
CA ALA A 177 5.91 15.05 17.88
C ALA A 177 7.19 14.76 18.69
N ILE A 178 7.74 13.56 18.54
CA ILE A 178 9.01 13.12 19.12
C ILE A 178 9.84 12.33 18.08
N PRO A 179 11.18 12.22 18.26
CA PRO A 179 11.97 11.35 17.40
C PRO A 179 11.51 9.87 17.45
N PRO A 180 11.63 9.13 16.33
CA PRO A 180 12.24 9.51 15.07
C PRO A 180 11.39 10.40 14.18
N GLY A 181 10.09 10.55 14.40
CA GLY A 181 9.23 11.47 13.67
C GLY A 181 9.07 11.15 12.18
N ILE A 182 8.95 9.86 11.85
CA ILE A 182 9.16 9.33 10.50
C ILE A 182 8.16 9.85 9.45
N HIS A 183 6.92 10.20 9.83
CA HIS A 183 5.96 10.83 8.93
C HIS A 183 6.43 12.25 8.55
N ASN A 184 6.76 13.10 9.54
CA ASN A 184 7.20 14.47 9.28
C ASN A 184 8.53 14.53 8.50
N LEU A 185 9.44 13.58 8.73
CA LEU A 185 10.68 13.48 7.95
C LEU A 185 10.38 13.38 6.44
N VAL A 186 9.37 12.61 6.06
CA VAL A 186 8.99 12.46 4.65
C VAL A 186 8.39 13.74 4.09
N HIS A 187 7.49 14.39 4.82
CA HIS A 187 6.94 15.68 4.42
C HIS A 187 8.02 16.73 4.18
N THR A 188 8.95 16.84 5.12
CA THR A 188 10.09 17.77 5.04
C THR A 188 11.05 17.41 3.92
N TRP A 189 11.34 16.12 3.72
CA TRP A 189 12.26 15.69 2.67
C TRP A 189 11.71 15.94 1.26
N VAL A 190 10.40 15.76 1.04
CA VAL A 190 9.75 16.05 -0.25
C VAL A 190 9.62 17.55 -0.45
N GLY A 191 9.36 18.30 0.62
CA GLY A 191 9.25 19.75 0.59
C GLY A 191 8.05 20.28 -0.21
N GLY A 192 8.05 21.55 -0.49
CA GLY A 192 7.06 22.22 -1.34
C GLY A 192 5.62 22.10 -0.84
N ASN A 193 4.71 21.52 -1.64
CA ASN A 193 3.33 21.33 -1.22
C ASN A 193 3.18 20.34 -0.07
N MET A 194 4.11 19.37 0.05
CA MET A 194 4.03 18.39 1.14
C MET A 194 4.26 18.98 2.54
N GLU A 195 4.87 20.15 2.67
CA GLU A 195 5.05 20.84 3.97
C GLU A 195 3.83 21.66 4.42
N LEU A 196 2.80 21.77 3.59
CA LEU A 196 1.63 22.59 3.87
C LEU A 196 0.48 21.75 4.43
N THR A 197 -0.46 22.39 5.14
CA THR A 197 -1.71 21.75 5.53
C THR A 197 -2.56 21.32 4.33
N SER A 198 -2.33 21.92 3.15
CA SER A 198 -2.90 21.51 1.87
C SER A 198 -2.05 20.48 1.12
N SER A 199 -1.23 19.70 1.83
CA SER A 199 -0.33 18.67 1.28
C SER A 199 -0.99 17.64 0.33
N PRO A 200 -2.32 17.31 0.43
CA PRO A 200 -2.97 16.49 -0.60
C PRO A 200 -2.94 17.06 -2.02
N ASN A 201 -2.60 18.34 -2.22
CA ASN A 201 -2.29 18.88 -3.56
C ASN A 201 -1.23 18.06 -4.30
N ASP A 202 -0.28 17.47 -3.56
CA ASP A 202 0.64 16.51 -4.12
C ASP A 202 0.02 15.10 -4.02
N PRO A 203 -0.26 14.42 -5.14
CA PRO A 203 -0.80 13.07 -5.11
C PRO A 203 0.08 12.03 -4.38
N LEU A 204 1.35 12.36 -4.15
CA LEU A 204 2.25 11.58 -3.32
C LEU A 204 1.74 11.45 -1.87
N PHE A 205 0.98 12.41 -1.38
CA PHE A 205 0.35 12.39 -0.06
C PHE A 205 -0.38 11.07 0.21
N TRP A 206 -1.13 10.58 -0.76
CA TRP A 206 -1.91 9.36 -0.62
C TRP A 206 -1.03 8.12 -0.45
N LEU A 207 0.06 8.04 -1.21
CA LEU A 207 1.02 6.93 -1.11
C LEU A 207 1.78 6.97 0.21
N HIS A 208 2.12 8.17 0.66
CA HIS A 208 2.78 8.42 1.94
C HIS A 208 1.87 8.00 3.11
N HIS A 209 0.64 8.51 3.18
CA HIS A 209 -0.30 8.17 4.26
C HIS A 209 -0.80 6.72 4.19
N CYS A 210 -0.84 6.11 3.01
CA CYS A 210 -1.05 4.69 2.86
C CYS A 210 0.08 3.88 3.54
N ASN A 211 1.35 4.35 3.46
CA ASN A 211 2.45 3.73 4.20
C ASN A 211 2.40 3.99 5.70
N VAL A 212 1.99 5.19 6.13
CA VAL A 212 1.74 5.51 7.55
C VAL A 212 0.70 4.52 8.13
N ASP A 213 -0.39 4.30 7.42
CA ASP A 213 -1.43 3.34 7.81
C ASP A 213 -0.89 1.89 7.83
N ARG A 214 -0.09 1.49 6.85
CA ARG A 214 0.58 0.18 6.82
C ARG A 214 1.47 -0.03 8.05
N LEU A 215 2.22 0.98 8.45
CA LEU A 215 3.07 0.91 9.64
C LEU A 215 2.22 0.80 10.93
N TRP A 216 1.07 1.47 10.97
CA TRP A 216 0.15 1.28 12.08
C TRP A 216 -0.43 -0.13 12.12
N VAL A 217 -0.83 -0.70 10.99
CA VAL A 217 -1.25 -2.11 10.89
C VAL A 217 -0.13 -3.03 11.40
N ARG A 218 1.11 -2.78 10.98
CA ARG A 218 2.26 -3.57 11.45
C ARG A 218 2.47 -3.44 12.96
N TRP A 219 2.34 -2.25 13.51
CA TRP A 219 2.42 -2.02 14.95
C TRP A 219 1.32 -2.78 15.71
N GLN A 220 0.07 -2.75 15.23
CA GLN A 220 -1.04 -3.51 15.82
C GLN A 220 -0.78 -5.02 15.82
N GLN A 221 -0.13 -5.55 14.79
CA GLN A 221 0.27 -6.96 14.72
C GLN A 221 1.40 -7.32 15.70
N LEU A 222 2.34 -6.41 15.91
CA LEU A 222 3.46 -6.59 16.85
C LEU A 222 3.03 -6.44 18.31
N HIS A 223 1.97 -5.68 18.56
CA HIS A 223 1.49 -5.32 19.90
C HIS A 223 -0.02 -5.57 20.04
N PRO A 224 -0.49 -6.84 19.90
CA PRO A 224 -1.93 -7.15 19.86
C PRO A 224 -2.65 -6.80 21.16
N ASP A 225 -1.93 -6.71 22.27
CA ASP A 225 -2.47 -6.37 23.59
C ASP A 225 -2.50 -4.86 23.87
N GLN A 226 -2.02 -4.03 22.93
CA GLN A 226 -1.99 -2.58 23.08
C GLN A 226 -3.23 -1.94 22.43
N PRO A 227 -4.17 -1.39 23.20
CA PRO A 227 -5.33 -0.73 22.63
C PRO A 227 -4.98 0.65 22.06
N TYR A 228 -5.90 1.18 21.25
CA TYR A 228 -5.95 2.61 20.98
C TYR A 228 -6.14 3.39 22.29
N LEU A 229 -5.48 4.52 22.43
CA LEU A 229 -5.64 5.43 23.60
C LEU A 229 -5.89 6.87 23.08
N PRO A 230 -6.72 7.65 23.77
CA PRO A 230 -7.45 7.32 25.00
C PRO A 230 -8.71 6.47 24.78
N GLN A 231 -8.99 5.56 25.72
CA GLN A 231 -10.26 4.83 25.72
C GLN A 231 -11.41 5.78 26.15
N SER A 232 -11.15 6.62 27.16
CA SER A 232 -12.05 7.67 27.66
C SER A 232 -11.24 8.71 28.43
N GLY A 233 -11.85 9.86 28.73
CA GLY A 233 -11.22 10.92 29.53
C GLY A 233 -10.12 11.71 28.81
N GLY A 234 -9.94 11.49 27.54
CA GLY A 234 -9.10 12.31 26.67
C GLY A 234 -9.82 13.52 26.10
N PRO A 235 -9.16 14.31 25.23
CA PRO A 235 -9.78 15.47 24.58
C PRO A 235 -11.01 15.07 23.76
N PRO A 236 -12.03 15.93 23.63
CA PRO A 236 -13.20 15.66 22.80
C PRO A 236 -12.82 15.36 21.34
N GLY A 237 -13.45 14.35 20.75
CA GLY A 237 -13.16 13.87 19.42
C GLY A 237 -11.94 12.92 19.31
N GLN A 238 -11.32 12.59 20.46
CA GLN A 238 -10.10 11.80 20.52
C GLN A 238 -10.26 10.47 21.26
N ASN A 239 -11.37 10.25 21.96
CA ASN A 239 -11.64 8.99 22.65
C ASN A 239 -12.12 7.91 21.67
N VAL A 240 -11.98 6.65 22.06
CA VAL A 240 -12.30 5.51 21.17
C VAL A 240 -13.72 5.54 20.61
N ASP A 241 -14.70 6.03 21.37
CA ASP A 241 -16.11 6.10 20.95
C ASP A 241 -16.53 7.48 20.44
N ASP A 242 -15.60 8.44 20.36
CA ASP A 242 -15.90 9.78 19.85
C ASP A 242 -16.07 9.76 18.32
N LEU A 243 -16.90 10.67 17.83
CA LEU A 243 -17.01 10.98 16.41
C LEU A 243 -15.79 11.79 15.95
N MET A 244 -15.26 11.47 14.80
CA MET A 244 -14.13 12.18 14.18
C MET A 244 -14.62 13.27 13.20
N PRO A 245 -14.43 14.56 13.50
CA PRO A 245 -14.73 15.60 12.52
C PRO A 245 -13.91 15.44 11.23
N PRO A 246 -14.45 15.79 10.05
CA PRO A 246 -15.77 16.41 9.84
C PRO A 246 -16.92 15.40 9.71
N TRP A 247 -16.67 14.10 9.91
CA TRP A 247 -17.68 13.05 9.69
C TRP A 247 -18.62 12.97 10.88
N SER A 248 -19.91 13.05 10.62
CA SER A 248 -20.97 12.99 11.64
C SER A 248 -21.35 11.57 12.05
N SER A 249 -20.79 10.55 11.40
CA SER A 249 -21.15 9.14 11.63
C SER A 249 -19.95 8.21 11.81
N VAL A 250 -18.72 8.70 11.67
CA VAL A 250 -17.51 7.89 11.80
C VAL A 250 -16.91 8.05 13.19
N ARG A 251 -16.86 6.97 13.95
CA ARG A 251 -16.20 6.91 15.25
C ARG A 251 -14.77 6.42 15.12
N VAL A 252 -13.92 6.78 16.05
CA VAL A 252 -12.57 6.23 16.14
C VAL A 252 -12.61 4.69 16.16
N SER A 253 -13.47 4.10 17.01
CA SER A 253 -13.62 2.63 17.12
C SER A 253 -13.97 1.94 15.80
N ALA A 254 -14.71 2.60 14.92
CA ALA A 254 -15.16 2.03 13.65
C ALA A 254 -14.02 1.81 12.62
N VAL A 255 -12.86 2.44 12.83
CA VAL A 255 -11.75 2.39 11.87
C VAL A 255 -10.47 1.75 12.44
N LEU A 256 -10.54 1.14 13.62
CA LEU A 256 -9.36 0.53 14.26
C LEU A 256 -8.92 -0.76 13.54
N ASP A 257 -9.85 -1.51 12.99
CA ASP A 257 -9.58 -2.73 12.22
C ASP A 257 -9.73 -2.48 10.71
N HIS A 258 -8.61 -2.36 10.03
CA HIS A 258 -8.55 -2.12 8.58
C HIS A 258 -9.21 -3.24 7.75
N ARG A 259 -9.23 -4.48 8.27
CA ARG A 259 -9.86 -5.62 7.56
C ARG A 259 -11.38 -5.48 7.53
N GLN A 260 -11.97 -4.93 8.58
CA GLN A 260 -13.41 -4.59 8.59
C GLN A 260 -13.73 -3.44 7.62
N LEU A 261 -12.75 -2.59 7.29
CA LEU A 261 -12.86 -1.57 6.27
C LEU A 261 -12.70 -2.11 4.83
N GLY A 262 -12.39 -3.41 4.69
CA GLY A 262 -12.39 -4.12 3.41
C GLY A 262 -11.06 -4.13 2.68
N TYR A 263 -9.94 -3.79 3.32
CA TYR A 263 -8.62 -3.87 2.70
C TYR A 263 -7.57 -4.55 3.58
N ILE A 264 -6.48 -4.98 2.95
CA ILE A 264 -5.25 -5.48 3.57
C ILE A 264 -4.03 -4.93 2.81
N TYR A 265 -2.86 -5.13 3.38
CA TYR A 265 -1.58 -4.86 2.71
C TYR A 265 -0.96 -6.15 2.16
N ASP A 266 -0.20 -6.05 1.07
CA ASP A 266 0.55 -7.18 0.50
C ASP A 266 1.53 -7.82 1.51
N THR A 267 1.99 -7.05 2.50
CA THR A 267 2.80 -7.54 3.62
C THR A 267 2.05 -8.42 4.63
N GLU A 268 0.73 -8.58 4.47
CA GLU A 268 -0.13 -9.41 5.31
C GLU A 268 -0.45 -10.78 4.69
N ASN A 269 0.27 -11.16 3.64
CA ASN A 269 0.07 -12.40 2.89
C ASN A 269 -1.40 -12.58 2.40
N PRO A 270 -1.88 -11.70 1.53
CA PRO A 270 -3.22 -11.81 0.96
C PRO A 270 -3.36 -13.07 0.11
N THR A 271 -4.57 -13.64 0.05
CA THR A 271 -4.86 -14.74 -0.88
C THR A 271 -4.80 -14.23 -2.33
N ALA A 272 -4.07 -14.94 -3.19
CA ALA A 272 -3.98 -14.65 -4.61
C ALA A 272 -5.35 -14.72 -5.30
N GLN A 273 -5.55 -13.88 -6.30
CA GLN A 273 -6.81 -13.79 -7.05
C GLN A 273 -6.56 -13.62 -8.55
N GLY A 274 -7.53 -14.02 -9.37
CA GLY A 274 -7.43 -13.93 -10.82
C GLY A 274 -6.43 -14.90 -11.40
N ASP A 275 -5.56 -14.42 -12.30
CA ASP A 275 -4.56 -15.22 -13.02
C ASP A 275 -3.12 -14.96 -12.55
N HIS A 276 -2.92 -14.20 -11.46
CA HIS A 276 -1.61 -13.79 -10.94
C HIS A 276 -1.43 -14.08 -9.46
N MET A 277 -0.17 -14.27 -9.06
CA MET A 277 0.31 -14.08 -7.69
C MET A 277 1.35 -12.95 -7.70
N TYR A 278 1.06 -11.87 -7.01
CA TYR A 278 1.98 -10.76 -6.80
C TYR A 278 2.85 -11.01 -5.56
N PRO A 279 4.00 -10.32 -5.42
CA PRO A 279 4.79 -10.38 -4.18
C PRO A 279 3.91 -10.16 -2.95
N GLY A 280 4.02 -11.07 -1.98
CA GLY A 280 3.19 -11.13 -0.79
C GLY A 280 1.93 -11.99 -0.90
N ASP A 281 1.47 -12.32 -2.12
CA ASP A 281 0.29 -13.17 -2.31
C ASP A 281 0.53 -14.62 -1.86
N THR A 282 -0.51 -15.24 -1.34
CA THR A 282 -0.49 -16.64 -0.88
C THR A 282 -1.58 -17.48 -1.53
N LEU A 283 -1.35 -18.78 -1.59
CA LEU A 283 -2.40 -19.79 -1.69
C LEU A 283 -2.34 -20.68 -0.46
N ARG A 284 -3.45 -20.82 0.23
CA ARG A 284 -3.66 -21.79 1.30
C ARG A 284 -4.28 -23.06 0.73
N SER A 285 -4.25 -24.12 1.51
CA SER A 285 -4.89 -25.39 1.11
C SER A 285 -6.34 -25.17 0.63
N GLY A 286 -6.60 -25.54 -0.61
CA GLY A 286 -7.87 -25.35 -1.31
C GLY A 286 -7.97 -24.07 -2.15
N ASP A 287 -7.06 -23.12 -2.00
CA ASP A 287 -7.02 -21.91 -2.83
C ASP A 287 -6.47 -22.19 -4.23
N SER A 288 -6.86 -21.36 -5.18
CA SER A 288 -6.38 -21.46 -6.56
C SER A 288 -6.47 -20.13 -7.30
N ILE A 289 -5.64 -19.97 -8.34
CA ILE A 289 -5.80 -18.96 -9.38
C ILE A 289 -6.19 -19.63 -10.69
N SER A 290 -6.87 -18.88 -11.58
CA SER A 290 -7.34 -19.39 -12.88
C SER A 290 -6.89 -18.46 -14.00
N SER A 291 -6.62 -19.01 -15.19
CA SER A 291 -6.36 -18.19 -16.37
C SER A 291 -7.55 -17.29 -16.70
N GLY A 292 -7.31 -16.16 -17.35
CA GLY A 292 -8.35 -15.18 -17.64
C GLY A 292 -9.52 -15.71 -18.48
N ASP A 293 -9.34 -16.81 -19.20
CA ASP A 293 -10.38 -17.53 -19.97
C ASP A 293 -10.97 -18.75 -19.24
N GLY A 294 -10.50 -19.00 -18.00
CA GLY A 294 -10.98 -20.08 -17.14
C GLY A 294 -10.55 -21.49 -17.53
N ARG A 295 -9.75 -21.66 -18.59
CA ARG A 295 -9.35 -23.00 -19.10
C ARG A 295 -8.29 -23.70 -18.26
N TYR A 296 -7.57 -22.98 -17.44
CA TYR A 296 -6.50 -23.51 -16.59
C TYR A 296 -6.64 -23.03 -15.17
N ARG A 297 -6.23 -23.88 -14.23
CA ARG A 297 -6.28 -23.60 -12.79
C ARG A 297 -4.99 -24.08 -12.11
N LEU A 298 -4.32 -23.20 -11.40
CA LEU A 298 -3.23 -23.53 -10.48
C LEU A 298 -3.82 -23.63 -9.07
N ALA A 299 -3.77 -24.80 -8.44
CA ALA A 299 -4.33 -25.05 -7.13
C ALA A 299 -3.28 -25.47 -6.12
N TYR A 300 -3.34 -24.97 -4.90
CA TYR A 300 -2.60 -25.51 -3.78
C TYR A 300 -3.49 -26.48 -3.01
N GLU A 301 -3.15 -27.77 -3.10
CA GLU A 301 -4.03 -28.86 -2.70
C GLU A 301 -3.90 -29.24 -1.22
N SER A 302 -4.89 -29.97 -0.71
CA SER A 302 -4.93 -30.39 0.69
C SER A 302 -3.83 -31.39 1.09
N ASP A 303 -3.16 -31.98 0.10
CA ASP A 303 -2.00 -32.85 0.31
C ASP A 303 -0.66 -32.12 0.32
N GLY A 304 -0.67 -30.77 0.20
CA GLY A 304 0.51 -29.92 0.19
C GLY A 304 1.16 -29.73 -1.18
N ASN A 305 0.52 -30.19 -2.27
CA ASN A 305 1.01 -30.05 -3.62
C ASN A 305 0.49 -28.78 -4.31
N LEU A 306 1.33 -28.09 -5.06
CA LEU A 306 0.92 -27.03 -5.99
C LEU A 306 0.84 -27.62 -7.39
N ALA A 307 -0.33 -27.63 -8.00
CA ALA A 307 -0.58 -28.32 -9.26
C ALA A 307 -1.37 -27.48 -10.26
N LEU A 308 -0.97 -27.53 -11.53
CA LEU A 308 -1.62 -26.86 -12.66
C LEU A 308 -2.47 -27.86 -13.45
N TYR A 309 -3.74 -27.54 -13.60
CA TYR A 309 -4.70 -28.34 -14.34
C TYR A 309 -5.25 -27.59 -15.55
N GLN A 310 -5.61 -28.32 -16.59
CA GLN A 310 -6.53 -27.87 -17.61
C GLN A 310 -7.96 -28.28 -17.19
N ASP A 311 -8.94 -27.44 -17.49
CA ASP A 311 -10.33 -27.72 -17.19
C ASP A 311 -10.78 -29.06 -17.81
N GLY A 312 -11.47 -29.89 -16.99
CA GLY A 312 -11.88 -31.26 -17.34
C GLY A 312 -10.79 -32.32 -17.23
N GLU A 313 -9.52 -31.98 -17.03
CA GLU A 313 -8.42 -32.95 -16.83
C GLU A 313 -8.18 -33.24 -15.35
N ARG A 314 -7.88 -34.51 -15.02
CA ARG A 314 -7.54 -34.93 -13.65
C ARG A 314 -6.01 -35.04 -13.42
N THR A 315 -5.25 -35.12 -14.50
CA THR A 315 -3.79 -35.21 -14.42
C THR A 315 -3.21 -33.79 -14.52
N PRO A 316 -2.36 -33.37 -13.57
CA PRO A 316 -1.78 -32.06 -13.62
C PRO A 316 -0.77 -31.94 -14.78
N ARG A 317 -0.79 -30.80 -15.48
CA ARG A 317 0.18 -30.45 -16.53
C ARG A 317 1.53 -30.07 -15.97
N TRP A 318 1.53 -29.55 -14.76
CA TRP A 318 2.71 -29.20 -13.96
C TRP A 318 2.40 -29.37 -12.48
N SER A 319 3.43 -29.66 -11.69
CA SER A 319 3.30 -29.83 -10.24
C SER A 319 4.62 -29.54 -9.54
N SER A 320 4.56 -28.98 -8.34
CA SER A 320 5.70 -28.80 -7.43
C SER A 320 6.23 -30.12 -6.86
N ARG A 321 5.40 -31.18 -6.89
CA ARG A 321 5.70 -32.54 -6.34
C ARG A 321 5.98 -32.52 -4.84
N THR A 322 5.22 -31.71 -4.11
CA THR A 322 5.34 -31.52 -2.65
C THR A 322 4.29 -32.27 -1.85
N GLN A 323 3.50 -33.14 -2.49
CA GLN A 323 2.45 -33.90 -1.84
C GLN A 323 2.98 -34.78 -0.69
N GLY A 324 2.10 -35.02 0.29
CA GLY A 324 2.39 -35.93 1.43
C GLY A 324 2.92 -35.22 2.67
N ARG A 325 2.92 -33.90 2.68
CA ARG A 325 3.22 -33.07 3.85
C ARG A 325 1.98 -32.30 4.30
N PRO A 326 1.81 -32.03 5.61
CA PRO A 326 0.76 -31.12 6.06
C PRO A 326 0.88 -29.77 5.37
N PRO A 327 -0.16 -29.30 4.67
CA PRO A 327 -0.08 -28.07 3.91
C PRO A 327 0.00 -26.84 4.82
N GLY A 328 0.94 -25.95 4.55
CA GLY A 328 1.02 -24.61 5.10
C GLY A 328 0.58 -23.56 4.08
N MET A 329 1.53 -22.90 3.42
CA MET A 329 1.24 -21.83 2.44
C MET A 329 2.17 -21.93 1.23
N CYS A 330 1.60 -21.71 0.03
CA CYS A 330 2.37 -21.33 -1.15
C CYS A 330 2.43 -19.79 -1.20
N VAL A 331 3.62 -19.22 -1.29
CA VAL A 331 3.85 -17.77 -1.17
C VAL A 331 4.68 -17.26 -2.34
N MET A 332 4.19 -16.20 -3.02
CA MET A 332 5.04 -15.39 -3.89
C MET A 332 5.83 -14.42 -3.02
N GLN A 333 7.10 -14.70 -2.81
CA GLN A 333 7.93 -13.96 -1.87
C GLN A 333 8.27 -12.55 -2.35
N MET A 334 8.62 -11.65 -1.43
CA MET A 334 9.01 -10.27 -1.75
C MET A 334 10.34 -10.17 -2.51
N ASP A 335 11.20 -11.18 -2.40
CA ASP A 335 12.44 -11.31 -3.19
C ASP A 335 12.19 -11.83 -4.61
N GLY A 336 10.97 -12.27 -4.90
CA GLY A 336 10.53 -12.70 -6.23
C GLY A 336 10.56 -14.20 -6.46
N ASP A 337 10.81 -15.00 -5.42
CA ASP A 337 10.71 -16.47 -5.50
C ASP A 337 9.29 -16.95 -5.18
N LEU A 338 8.88 -18.04 -5.81
CA LEU A 338 7.67 -18.78 -5.43
C LEU A 338 8.05 -19.96 -4.54
N THR A 339 7.47 -20.02 -3.36
CA THR A 339 7.87 -20.99 -2.34
C THR A 339 6.68 -21.70 -1.72
N ILE A 340 6.91 -22.88 -1.16
CA ILE A 340 5.93 -23.61 -0.36
C ILE A 340 6.55 -23.86 1.02
N ASP A 341 5.84 -23.45 2.05
CA ASP A 341 6.14 -23.72 3.44
C ASP A 341 5.09 -24.70 3.99
N ASP A 342 5.49 -25.67 4.84
CA ASP A 342 4.56 -26.60 5.47
C ASP A 342 3.82 -25.98 6.66
N ALA A 343 2.98 -26.77 7.34
CA ALA A 343 2.18 -26.32 8.47
C ALA A 343 3.03 -25.82 9.66
N ASP A 344 4.28 -26.28 9.78
CA ASP A 344 5.23 -25.85 10.82
C ASP A 344 6.05 -24.62 10.38
N GLY A 345 5.78 -24.07 9.19
CA GLY A 345 6.49 -22.92 8.62
C GLY A 345 7.87 -23.26 8.05
N GLN A 346 8.17 -24.54 7.82
CA GLN A 346 9.43 -24.97 7.21
C GLN A 346 9.32 -24.93 5.69
N ARG A 347 10.33 -24.33 5.02
CA ARG A 347 10.43 -24.31 3.57
C ARG A 347 10.61 -25.72 3.01
N VAL A 348 9.62 -26.20 2.23
CA VAL A 348 9.65 -27.53 1.62
C VAL A 348 9.94 -27.48 0.12
N TRP A 349 9.73 -26.34 -0.51
CA TRP A 349 9.99 -26.15 -1.93
C TRP A 349 10.22 -24.67 -2.27
N SER A 350 11.01 -24.42 -3.29
CA SER A 350 11.32 -23.13 -3.87
C SER A 350 11.45 -23.28 -5.38
N LEU A 351 10.93 -22.34 -6.15
CA LEU A 351 11.12 -22.29 -7.59
C LEU A 351 12.56 -21.92 -7.94
N GLY A 352 13.26 -21.21 -7.04
CA GLY A 352 14.65 -20.82 -7.21
C GLY A 352 14.84 -19.63 -8.16
N VAL A 353 13.90 -18.71 -8.19
CA VAL A 353 13.93 -17.50 -9.05
C VAL A 353 14.07 -16.27 -8.18
N ASP A 354 15.14 -15.51 -8.40
CA ASP A 354 15.36 -14.23 -7.74
C ASP A 354 14.93 -13.05 -8.64
N GLY A 355 14.39 -12.02 -8.02
CA GLY A 355 14.07 -10.76 -8.70
C GLY A 355 12.97 -10.00 -8.01
N ARG A 356 13.33 -8.98 -7.23
CA ARG A 356 12.36 -8.14 -6.52
C ARG A 356 11.30 -7.60 -7.50
N GLY A 357 10.03 -7.82 -7.19
CA GLY A 357 8.92 -7.46 -8.05
C GLY A 357 8.52 -8.49 -9.09
N ASN A 358 9.17 -9.67 -9.11
CA ASN A 358 8.68 -10.80 -9.88
C ASN A 358 7.27 -11.19 -9.43
N ARG A 359 6.47 -11.63 -10.39
CA ARG A 359 5.12 -12.15 -10.14
C ARG A 359 4.89 -13.42 -10.94
N LEU A 360 4.11 -14.33 -10.40
CA LEU A 360 3.63 -15.49 -11.13
C LEU A 360 2.40 -15.12 -11.94
N ARG A 361 2.31 -15.61 -13.17
CA ARG A 361 1.13 -15.51 -14.03
C ARG A 361 0.75 -16.86 -14.60
N LEU A 362 -0.55 -17.14 -14.61
CA LEU A 362 -1.14 -18.27 -15.33
C LEU A 362 -1.72 -17.76 -16.66
N THR A 363 -1.09 -18.11 -17.75
CA THR A 363 -1.45 -17.63 -19.09
C THR A 363 -2.65 -18.39 -19.66
N GLY A 364 -3.34 -17.79 -20.67
CA GLY A 364 -4.48 -18.41 -21.36
C GLY A 364 -4.11 -19.62 -22.22
N ASP A 365 -2.83 -19.89 -22.48
CA ASP A 365 -2.35 -21.10 -23.15
C ASP A 365 -1.83 -22.17 -22.17
N GLY A 366 -1.99 -21.93 -20.85
CA GLY A 366 -1.68 -22.89 -19.81
C GLY A 366 -0.20 -22.97 -19.42
N ALA A 367 0.55 -21.89 -19.59
CA ALA A 367 1.88 -21.75 -19.03
C ALA A 367 1.82 -21.02 -17.69
N LEU A 368 2.69 -21.44 -16.76
CA LEU A 368 3.04 -20.62 -15.59
C LEU A 368 4.28 -19.81 -15.94
N GLU A 369 4.23 -18.52 -15.76
CA GLU A 369 5.35 -17.62 -16.03
C GLU A 369 5.67 -16.80 -14.79
N VAL A 370 6.95 -16.72 -14.42
CA VAL A 370 7.44 -15.71 -13.47
C VAL A 370 8.04 -14.58 -14.27
N THR A 371 7.47 -13.39 -14.14
CA THR A 371 7.86 -12.21 -14.90
C THR A 371 8.28 -11.08 -13.98
N GLY A 372 9.38 -10.40 -14.34
CA GLY A 372 9.82 -9.19 -13.66
C GLY A 372 8.99 -7.95 -14.00
N LEU A 373 9.27 -6.82 -13.35
CA LEU A 373 8.60 -5.53 -13.57
C LEU A 373 8.72 -5.01 -15.01
N SER A 374 9.80 -5.35 -15.72
CA SER A 374 10.00 -5.02 -17.13
C SER A 374 9.17 -5.89 -18.09
N GLY A 375 8.50 -6.93 -17.58
CA GLY A 375 7.81 -7.94 -18.37
C GLY A 375 8.74 -9.05 -18.90
N ALA A 376 10.03 -9.03 -18.57
CA ALA A 376 10.94 -10.11 -18.92
C ALA A 376 10.56 -11.40 -18.16
N ILE A 377 10.55 -12.53 -18.88
CA ILE A 377 10.28 -13.84 -18.29
C ILE A 377 11.56 -14.34 -17.60
N ALA A 378 11.50 -14.46 -16.27
CA ALA A 378 12.56 -15.02 -15.45
C ALA A 378 12.49 -16.56 -15.39
N TRP A 379 11.27 -17.11 -15.45
CA TRP A 379 11.01 -18.54 -15.47
C TRP A 379 9.69 -18.84 -16.18
N GLN A 380 9.62 -20.00 -16.84
CA GLN A 380 8.38 -20.50 -17.44
C GLN A 380 8.29 -22.01 -17.26
N SER A 381 7.09 -22.51 -16.94
CA SER A 381 6.85 -23.94 -16.89
C SER A 381 7.05 -24.56 -18.27
N THR A 382 7.86 -25.63 -18.36
CA THR A 382 7.98 -26.39 -19.59
C THR A 382 6.68 -27.14 -19.85
N ARG A 383 6.13 -26.98 -21.06
CA ARG A 383 5.05 -27.84 -21.52
C ARG A 383 5.57 -29.28 -21.51
N HIS A 384 5.05 -30.14 -20.63
CA HIS A 384 5.26 -31.55 -20.84
C HIS A 384 4.49 -31.91 -22.14
N ALA A 385 5.24 -32.11 -23.23
CA ALA A 385 4.68 -32.81 -24.37
C ALA A 385 4.22 -34.17 -23.84
N MET A 386 2.92 -34.44 -23.90
CA MET A 386 2.43 -35.78 -23.68
C MET A 386 3.05 -36.67 -24.75
N ALA A 387 3.82 -37.66 -24.33
CA ALA A 387 4.30 -38.75 -25.16
C ALA A 387 3.17 -39.75 -25.35
#